data_b7f67e68484ec53c723960de48afe82e
#
_entry.id   b7f67e68484ec53c723960de48afe82e
#
_cell.length_a   1.000
_cell.length_b   1.000
_cell.length_c   1.000
_cell.angle_alpha   90.00
_cell.angle_beta   90.00
_cell.angle_gamma   90.00
#
_symmetry.space_group_name_H-M   'P 1'
#
loop_
_entity.id
_entity.type
_entity.pdbx_description
1 polymer ?
#
loop_
_entity_poly.entity_id
_entity_poly.type
_entity_poly.pdbx_seq_one_letter_code
_entity_poly.pdbx_strand_id
1 'polypeptide(L)'
;CLKGNPEAGNKVVVMGGDNYRIGLGGGSVSSVETGRYSSGIELNAIQRANAEMQKRAYNVVRALCEEDENPIVSIHDHGSAGHVNCLSELVEDCGGLIHMDKLPIGDETLSAKEIIANESQERMGLLIDEKAIEHVHKIAERERAPMYVVGETTGDHRFAFEQADGVRPFDLAVDQMFGSSPKTYMVDKTVERHYENVSYDVTKLNEYLRRVLQLEAVACKDWLTNKVDRSVTGKIARQQCQGELQLPLSDCGVV
;
A
#
# COMPACT_ATOMS: atom_id res chain seq x y z
N CYS A 1 -1.74 11.90 7.13
CA CYS A 1 -2.05 12.84 6.04
C CYS A 1 -3.55 12.83 5.80
N LEU A 2 -4.16 13.99 5.72
CA LEU A 2 -5.56 14.11 5.29
C LEU A 2 -5.57 14.02 3.75
N LYS A 3 -6.54 13.31 3.17
CA LYS A 3 -6.79 13.38 1.74
C LYS A 3 -7.18 14.83 1.43
N GLY A 4 -6.61 15.41 0.38
CA GLY A 4 -7.09 16.68 -0.19
C GLY A 4 -8.43 16.49 -0.88
N ASN A 5 -9.03 17.59 -1.31
CA ASN A 5 -10.26 17.55 -2.08
C ASN A 5 -9.89 17.58 -3.57
N PRO A 6 -10.09 16.49 -4.33
CA PRO A 6 -9.87 16.48 -5.77
C PRO A 6 -10.84 17.45 -6.47
N GLU A 7 -10.31 18.24 -7.40
CA GLU A 7 -11.11 19.11 -8.26
C GLU A 7 -10.99 18.64 -9.72
N ALA A 8 -12.00 18.90 -10.54
CA ALA A 8 -11.93 18.60 -11.96
C ALA A 8 -10.75 19.33 -12.62
N GLY A 9 -9.95 18.61 -13.40
CA GLY A 9 -8.74 19.12 -14.05
C GLY A 9 -7.43 18.88 -13.28
N ASN A 10 -7.47 18.34 -12.05
CA ASN A 10 -6.24 17.87 -11.42
C ASN A 10 -5.62 16.77 -12.28
N LYS A 11 -4.30 16.74 -12.37
CA LYS A 11 -3.59 15.75 -13.17
C LYS A 11 -3.34 14.49 -12.34
N VAL A 12 -3.65 13.35 -12.96
CA VAL A 12 -3.33 12.03 -12.41
C VAL A 12 -1.92 11.66 -12.84
N VAL A 13 -1.06 11.45 -11.86
CA VAL A 13 0.35 11.15 -12.06
C VAL A 13 0.66 9.75 -11.54
N VAL A 14 1.38 8.97 -12.32
CA VAL A 14 2.01 7.73 -11.88
C VAL A 14 3.51 7.97 -11.78
N MET A 15 4.10 7.62 -10.64
CA MET A 15 5.52 7.76 -10.37
C MET A 15 6.11 6.40 -10.03
N GLY A 16 7.20 6.02 -10.68
CA GLY A 16 7.92 4.79 -10.42
C GLY A 16 8.03 3.85 -11.61
N GLY A 17 8.17 2.56 -11.34
CA GLY A 17 8.55 1.56 -12.34
C GLY A 17 7.48 1.19 -13.36
N ASP A 18 7.93 0.53 -14.43
CA ASP A 18 7.10 0.10 -15.55
C ASP A 18 6.30 -1.17 -15.23
N ASN A 19 5.25 -1.42 -16.01
CA ASN A 19 4.49 -2.65 -15.97
C ASN A 19 5.21 -3.79 -16.69
N TYR A 20 5.30 -4.91 -16.00
CA TYR A 20 5.77 -6.19 -16.55
C TYR A 20 4.75 -7.29 -16.22
N ARG A 21 4.93 -8.48 -16.76
CA ARG A 21 4.05 -9.63 -16.49
C ARG A 21 4.12 -10.11 -15.04
N ILE A 22 5.16 -9.77 -14.32
CA ILE A 22 5.28 -10.03 -12.88
C ILE A 22 4.35 -9.12 -12.08
N GLY A 23 3.77 -9.64 -11.01
CA GLY A 23 2.76 -8.93 -10.21
C GLY A 23 1.31 -9.16 -10.66
N LEU A 24 1.09 -9.93 -11.74
CA LEU A 24 -0.26 -10.30 -12.17
C LEU A 24 -0.93 -11.22 -11.14
N GLY A 25 -2.12 -10.81 -10.71
CA GLY A 25 -2.88 -11.53 -9.69
C GLY A 25 -2.40 -11.31 -8.26
N GLY A 26 -1.22 -10.72 -8.03
CA GLY A 26 -0.60 -10.29 -6.80
C GLY A 26 -1.23 -10.78 -5.50
N GLY A 27 -1.90 -9.90 -4.77
CA GLY A 27 -2.53 -10.20 -3.49
C GLY A 27 -3.58 -11.32 -3.53
N SER A 28 -4.33 -11.46 -4.62
CA SER A 28 -5.32 -12.52 -4.77
C SER A 28 -4.69 -13.91 -4.85
N VAL A 29 -3.51 -14.02 -5.48
CA VAL A 29 -2.78 -15.28 -5.60
C VAL A 29 -1.94 -15.55 -4.35
N SER A 30 -1.28 -14.55 -3.80
CA SER A 30 -0.43 -14.70 -2.61
C SER A 30 -1.23 -14.95 -1.32
N SER A 31 -2.52 -14.66 -1.31
CA SER A 31 -3.41 -14.87 -0.16
C SER A 31 -4.00 -16.28 -0.07
N VAL A 32 -3.68 -17.18 -0.99
CA VAL A 32 -4.15 -18.57 -0.98
C VAL A 32 -2.99 -19.54 -0.72
N GLU A 33 -3.34 -20.80 -0.42
CA GLU A 33 -2.34 -21.86 -0.21
C GLU A 33 -1.48 -22.06 -1.46
N THR A 34 -0.18 -22.18 -1.28
CA THR A 34 0.76 -22.48 -2.37
C THR A 34 0.40 -23.81 -3.04
N GLY A 35 0.39 -23.82 -4.37
CA GLY A 35 0.00 -24.97 -5.17
C GLY A 35 -1.47 -25.00 -5.57
N ARG A 36 -2.27 -24.01 -5.18
CA ARG A 36 -3.67 -23.88 -5.59
C ARG A 36 -3.83 -23.49 -7.05
N TYR A 37 -2.90 -22.70 -7.57
CA TYR A 37 -2.85 -22.27 -8.96
C TYR A 37 -1.70 -22.98 -9.70
N SER A 38 -1.67 -22.85 -11.02
CA SER A 38 -0.52 -23.33 -11.80
C SER A 38 0.74 -22.53 -11.44
N SER A 39 1.90 -23.18 -11.55
CA SER A 39 3.19 -22.55 -11.26
C SER A 39 3.42 -21.25 -12.03
N GLY A 40 2.90 -21.16 -13.27
CA GLY A 40 3.00 -19.93 -14.08
C GLY A 40 2.24 -18.75 -13.45
N ILE A 41 1.07 -18.99 -12.87
CA ILE A 41 0.28 -17.96 -12.19
C ILE A 41 0.96 -17.56 -10.86
N GLU A 42 1.36 -18.56 -10.07
CA GLU A 42 1.99 -18.29 -8.76
C GLU A 42 3.32 -17.55 -8.90
N LEU A 43 4.15 -17.91 -9.87
CA LEU A 43 5.42 -17.23 -10.12
C LEU A 43 5.23 -15.80 -10.65
N ASN A 44 4.21 -15.55 -11.46
CA ASN A 44 3.90 -14.23 -11.97
C ASN A 44 3.28 -13.31 -10.88
N ALA A 45 2.68 -13.86 -9.84
CA ALA A 45 2.15 -13.11 -8.72
C ALA A 45 3.25 -12.60 -7.75
N ILE A 46 4.44 -13.17 -7.82
CA ILE A 46 5.56 -12.79 -6.96
C ILE A 46 6.09 -11.42 -7.41
N GLN A 47 6.06 -10.47 -6.50
CA GLN A 47 6.68 -9.18 -6.70
C GLN A 47 8.19 -9.26 -6.50
N ARG A 48 8.94 -8.43 -7.23
CA ARG A 48 10.39 -8.29 -7.08
C ARG A 48 10.72 -6.99 -6.38
N ALA A 49 11.56 -7.06 -5.37
CA ALA A 49 12.06 -5.86 -4.72
C ALA A 49 12.92 -5.02 -5.69
N ASN A 50 12.60 -3.74 -5.80
CA ASN A 50 13.41 -2.75 -6.49
C ASN A 50 13.71 -1.58 -5.52
N ALA A 51 14.65 -1.80 -4.62
CA ALA A 51 15.00 -0.85 -3.58
C ALA A 51 15.48 0.51 -4.14
N GLU A 52 16.12 0.52 -5.32
CA GLU A 52 16.54 1.75 -5.96
C GLU A 52 15.34 2.58 -6.43
N MET A 53 14.39 1.97 -7.11
CA MET A 53 13.18 2.66 -7.57
C MET A 53 12.35 3.16 -6.39
N GLN A 54 12.18 2.34 -5.34
CA GLN A 54 11.52 2.74 -4.11
C GLN A 54 12.16 4.00 -3.52
N LYS A 55 13.49 4.01 -3.43
CA LYS A 55 14.20 5.16 -2.86
C LYS A 55 14.05 6.42 -3.71
N ARG A 56 14.07 6.30 -5.03
CA ARG A 56 13.87 7.41 -5.96
C ARG A 56 12.46 8.01 -5.79
N ALA A 57 11.41 7.18 -5.87
CA ALA A 57 10.03 7.62 -5.68
C ALA A 57 9.81 8.23 -4.29
N TYR A 58 10.34 7.59 -3.24
CA TYR A 58 10.31 8.11 -1.88
C TYR A 58 10.93 9.49 -1.74
N ASN A 59 12.09 9.72 -2.37
CA ASN A 59 12.78 11.01 -2.30
C ASN A 59 11.95 12.13 -2.91
N VAL A 60 11.25 11.87 -4.03
CA VAL A 60 10.36 12.86 -4.65
C VAL A 60 9.21 13.20 -3.73
N VAL A 61 8.49 12.19 -3.24
CA VAL A 61 7.35 12.40 -2.33
C VAL A 61 7.80 13.16 -1.08
N ARG A 62 8.93 12.76 -0.50
CA ARG A 62 9.49 13.43 0.67
C ARG A 62 9.83 14.88 0.40
N ALA A 63 10.50 15.17 -0.72
CA ALA A 63 10.88 16.53 -1.08
C ALA A 63 9.64 17.43 -1.18
N LEU A 64 8.58 16.95 -1.85
CA LEU A 64 7.32 17.68 -2.00
C LEU A 64 6.59 17.88 -0.66
N CYS A 65 6.62 16.88 0.22
CA CYS A 65 6.00 16.98 1.54
C CYS A 65 6.76 17.87 2.53
N GLU A 66 8.04 18.15 2.28
CA GLU A 66 8.88 19.01 3.11
C GLU A 66 8.88 20.49 2.63
N GLU A 67 8.17 20.81 1.55
CA GLU A 67 7.97 22.17 1.08
C GLU A 67 6.92 22.91 1.94
N ASP A 68 7.02 24.23 2.00
CA ASP A 68 6.07 25.08 2.71
C ASP A 68 4.65 24.94 2.13
N GLU A 69 4.54 24.79 0.80
CA GLU A 69 3.31 24.52 0.09
C GLU A 69 3.42 23.15 -0.61
N ASN A 70 2.80 22.13 -0.03
CA ASN A 70 2.80 20.80 -0.59
C ASN A 70 1.90 20.73 -1.83
N PRO A 71 2.43 20.45 -3.04
CA PRO A 71 1.65 20.42 -4.27
C PRO A 71 0.82 19.14 -4.45
N ILE A 72 0.98 18.15 -3.56
CA ILE A 72 0.25 16.89 -3.63
C ILE A 72 -1.16 17.08 -3.08
N VAL A 73 -2.17 17.00 -3.93
CA VAL A 73 -3.59 17.03 -3.54
C VAL A 73 -3.97 15.72 -2.86
N SER A 74 -3.59 14.59 -3.44
CA SER A 74 -3.81 13.25 -2.88
C SER A 74 -2.73 12.30 -3.35
N ILE A 75 -2.47 11.26 -2.59
CA ILE A 75 -1.47 10.23 -2.90
C ILE A 75 -1.95 8.86 -2.47
N HIS A 76 -1.70 7.86 -3.29
CA HIS A 76 -2.00 6.46 -3.01
C HIS A 76 -0.91 5.52 -3.53
N ASP A 77 -0.69 4.40 -2.86
CA ASP A 77 0.24 3.38 -3.34
C ASP A 77 -0.40 2.48 -4.40
N HIS A 78 0.41 1.91 -5.27
CA HIS A 78 -0.01 0.88 -6.22
C HIS A 78 0.11 -0.51 -5.57
N GLY A 79 -0.82 -0.82 -4.70
CA GLY A 79 -0.93 -2.13 -4.08
C GLY A 79 -1.73 -3.12 -4.92
N SER A 80 -2.58 -3.89 -4.25
CA SER A 80 -3.44 -4.90 -4.86
C SER A 80 -4.30 -4.35 -5.99
N ALA A 81 -4.42 -5.10 -7.07
CA ALA A 81 -5.11 -4.73 -8.32
C ALA A 81 -4.50 -3.53 -9.08
N GLY A 82 -3.30 -3.09 -8.73
CA GLY A 82 -2.50 -2.18 -9.54
C GLY A 82 -3.14 -0.82 -9.83
N HIS A 83 -3.13 -0.41 -11.10
CA HIS A 83 -3.65 0.90 -11.52
C HIS A 83 -5.14 1.08 -11.22
N VAL A 84 -5.96 0.04 -11.41
CA VAL A 84 -7.40 0.17 -11.22
C VAL A 84 -7.74 0.53 -9.78
N ASN A 85 -7.08 -0.07 -8.81
CA ASN A 85 -7.33 0.24 -7.41
C ASN A 85 -6.75 1.60 -7.02
N CYS A 86 -5.46 1.78 -7.19
CA CYS A 86 -4.77 3.01 -6.81
C CYS A 86 -5.41 4.26 -7.43
N LEU A 87 -5.60 4.25 -8.75
CA LEU A 87 -6.08 5.45 -9.46
C LEU A 87 -7.56 5.72 -9.23
N SER A 88 -8.38 4.67 -9.04
CA SER A 88 -9.79 4.88 -8.68
C SER A 88 -9.95 5.49 -7.28
N GLU A 89 -9.16 5.05 -6.31
CA GLU A 89 -9.18 5.63 -4.96
C GLU A 89 -8.71 7.08 -4.91
N LEU A 90 -7.81 7.47 -5.83
CA LEU A 90 -7.40 8.87 -5.97
C LEU A 90 -8.52 9.78 -6.45
N VAL A 91 -9.41 9.27 -7.32
CA VAL A 91 -10.46 10.06 -7.99
C VAL A 91 -11.87 9.73 -7.48
N GLU A 92 -11.98 9.01 -6.36
CA GLU A 92 -13.27 8.50 -5.85
C GLU A 92 -14.31 9.60 -5.63
N ASP A 93 -13.90 10.79 -5.24
CA ASP A 93 -14.81 11.91 -4.96
C ASP A 93 -15.22 12.70 -6.21
N CYS A 94 -14.58 12.49 -7.36
CA CYS A 94 -14.83 13.33 -8.51
C CYS A 94 -14.88 12.61 -9.87
N GLY A 95 -14.33 11.41 -9.96
CA GLY A 95 -14.16 10.69 -11.21
C GLY A 95 -12.87 11.07 -11.95
N GLY A 96 -12.46 10.26 -12.92
CA GLY A 96 -11.25 10.50 -13.68
C GLY A 96 -11.13 9.67 -14.96
N LEU A 97 -10.37 10.21 -15.91
CA LEU A 97 -10.05 9.56 -17.18
C LEU A 97 -8.55 9.28 -17.25
N ILE A 98 -8.19 8.02 -17.47
CA ILE A 98 -6.82 7.56 -17.60
C ILE A 98 -6.54 7.15 -19.04
N HIS A 99 -5.50 7.75 -19.64
CA HIS A 99 -5.03 7.42 -20.98
C HIS A 99 -4.04 6.26 -20.91
N MET A 100 -4.42 5.12 -21.44
CA MET A 100 -3.62 3.89 -21.35
C MET A 100 -2.30 3.96 -22.11
N ASP A 101 -2.27 4.73 -23.20
CA ASP A 101 -1.06 5.00 -23.98
C ASP A 101 0.01 5.82 -23.25
N LYS A 102 -0.38 6.46 -22.14
CA LYS A 102 0.53 7.21 -21.26
C LYS A 102 1.00 6.43 -20.04
N LEU A 103 0.48 5.22 -19.83
CA LEU A 103 0.91 4.37 -18.73
C LEU A 103 2.32 3.79 -19.01
N PRO A 104 3.17 3.66 -17.99
CA PRO A 104 4.48 3.04 -18.17
C PRO A 104 4.33 1.53 -18.41
N ILE A 105 4.69 1.08 -19.60
CA ILE A 105 4.59 -0.32 -20.03
C ILE A 105 5.98 -0.82 -20.38
N GLY A 106 6.48 -1.80 -19.63
CA GLY A 106 7.77 -2.45 -19.89
C GLY A 106 7.66 -3.75 -20.70
N ASP A 107 6.47 -4.36 -20.76
CA ASP A 107 6.16 -5.54 -21.58
C ASP A 107 4.98 -5.22 -22.50
N GLU A 108 5.28 -4.94 -23.77
CA GLU A 108 4.29 -4.59 -24.80
C GLU A 108 3.34 -5.75 -25.15
N THR A 109 3.59 -6.96 -24.66
CA THR A 109 2.70 -8.11 -24.87
C THR A 109 1.55 -8.18 -23.87
N LEU A 110 1.51 -7.28 -22.90
CA LEU A 110 0.42 -7.20 -21.93
C LEU A 110 -0.88 -6.74 -22.59
N SER A 111 -1.96 -7.44 -22.30
CA SER A 111 -3.31 -6.99 -22.67
C SER A 111 -3.76 -5.79 -21.82
N ALA A 112 -4.76 -5.06 -22.28
CA ALA A 112 -5.34 -3.94 -21.53
C ALA A 112 -5.74 -4.35 -20.09
N LYS A 113 -6.35 -5.52 -19.92
CA LYS A 113 -6.73 -6.06 -18.60
C LYS A 113 -5.51 -6.28 -17.70
N GLU A 114 -4.43 -6.84 -18.24
CA GLU A 114 -3.21 -7.07 -17.48
C GLU A 114 -2.53 -5.75 -17.09
N ILE A 115 -2.50 -4.75 -17.97
CA ILE A 115 -1.96 -3.43 -17.67
C ILE A 115 -2.74 -2.76 -16.54
N ILE A 116 -4.07 -2.76 -16.62
CA ILE A 116 -4.95 -2.12 -15.63
C ILE A 116 -4.81 -2.74 -14.25
N ALA A 117 -4.70 -4.07 -14.15
CA ALA A 117 -4.72 -4.81 -12.89
C ALA A 117 -3.34 -5.27 -12.39
N ASN A 118 -2.26 -4.84 -13.02
CA ASN A 118 -0.90 -5.28 -12.68
C ASN A 118 -0.37 -4.57 -11.43
N GLU A 119 -0.01 -5.35 -10.42
CA GLU A 119 0.62 -4.89 -9.19
C GLU A 119 2.13 -4.69 -9.34
N SER A 120 2.58 -3.94 -10.32
CA SER A 120 4.00 -3.63 -10.45
C SER A 120 4.48 -2.80 -9.29
N GLN A 121 5.68 -3.11 -8.83
CA GLN A 121 6.25 -2.56 -7.62
C GLN A 121 6.75 -1.14 -7.78
N GLU A 122 6.91 -0.51 -6.62
CA GLU A 122 7.59 0.76 -6.44
C GLU A 122 6.95 1.88 -7.25
N ARG A 123 5.61 1.92 -7.20
CA ARG A 123 4.83 2.99 -7.83
C ARG A 123 3.92 3.68 -6.83
N MET A 124 3.73 4.98 -7.08
CA MET A 124 2.78 5.82 -6.35
C MET A 124 1.89 6.52 -7.37
N GLY A 125 0.61 6.60 -7.05
CA GLY A 125 -0.33 7.46 -7.75
C GLY A 125 -0.50 8.79 -7.01
N LEU A 126 -0.50 9.91 -7.73
CA LEU A 126 -0.67 11.24 -7.15
C LEU A 126 -1.71 12.04 -7.94
N LEU A 127 -2.43 12.89 -7.23
CA LEU A 127 -3.15 14.01 -7.82
C LEU A 127 -2.35 15.29 -7.60
N ILE A 128 -2.11 16.01 -8.67
CA ILE A 128 -1.32 17.24 -8.69
C ILE A 128 -2.11 18.32 -9.41
N ASP A 129 -2.13 19.54 -8.86
CA ASP A 129 -2.65 20.72 -9.59
C ASP A 129 -1.83 20.91 -10.88
N GLU A 130 -2.50 21.18 -11.99
CA GLU A 130 -1.84 21.36 -13.30
C GLU A 130 -0.67 22.37 -13.24
N LYS A 131 -0.83 23.44 -12.45
CA LYS A 131 0.19 24.49 -12.29
C LYS A 131 1.48 23.98 -11.64
N ALA A 132 1.38 22.92 -10.82
CA ALA A 132 2.51 22.36 -10.10
C ALA A 132 3.22 21.24 -10.86
N ILE A 133 2.67 20.75 -11.97
CA ILE A 133 3.23 19.61 -12.73
C ILE A 133 4.69 19.83 -13.13
N GLU A 134 5.03 21.01 -13.64
CA GLU A 134 6.40 21.31 -14.05
C GLU A 134 7.38 21.29 -12.87
N HIS A 135 6.95 21.80 -11.72
CA HIS A 135 7.73 21.78 -10.49
C HIS A 135 7.99 20.35 -10.01
N VAL A 136 6.92 19.54 -9.92
CA VAL A 136 7.01 18.12 -9.54
C VAL A 136 7.91 17.34 -10.50
N HIS A 137 7.80 17.60 -11.79
CA HIS A 137 8.64 16.98 -12.82
C HIS A 137 10.15 17.28 -12.61
N LYS A 138 10.52 18.53 -12.31
CA LYS A 138 11.91 18.91 -12.00
C LYS A 138 12.47 18.16 -10.80
N ILE A 139 11.65 17.95 -9.77
CA ILE A 139 12.07 17.18 -8.59
C ILE A 139 12.19 15.69 -8.97
N ALA A 140 11.25 15.14 -9.73
CA ALA A 140 11.31 13.78 -10.20
C ALA A 140 12.57 13.51 -11.06
N GLU A 141 12.93 14.42 -11.96
CA GLU A 141 14.17 14.34 -12.73
C GLU A 141 15.42 14.38 -11.84
N ARG A 142 15.47 15.30 -10.87
CA ARG A 142 16.58 15.40 -9.91
C ARG A 142 16.80 14.08 -9.18
N GLU A 143 15.72 13.44 -8.73
CA GLU A 143 15.75 12.17 -8.00
C GLU A 143 15.82 10.95 -8.95
N ARG A 144 15.79 11.18 -10.27
CA ARG A 144 15.76 10.12 -11.30
C ARG A 144 14.59 9.16 -11.15
N ALA A 145 13.48 9.64 -10.64
CA ALA A 145 12.23 8.89 -10.52
C ALA A 145 11.39 9.10 -11.79
N PRO A 146 11.04 8.04 -12.53
CA PRO A 146 10.13 8.17 -13.67
C PRO A 146 8.79 8.75 -13.23
N MET A 147 8.27 9.73 -13.99
CA MET A 147 7.01 10.40 -13.73
C MET A 147 6.18 10.46 -15.01
N TYR A 148 4.93 10.07 -14.93
CA TYR A 148 4.01 10.01 -16.07
C TYR A 148 2.70 10.72 -15.71
N VAL A 149 2.32 11.72 -16.48
CA VAL A 149 0.99 12.32 -16.38
C VAL A 149 0.05 11.46 -17.24
N VAL A 150 -0.73 10.62 -16.57
CA VAL A 150 -1.49 9.56 -17.24
C VAL A 150 -2.96 9.88 -17.46
N GLY A 151 -3.46 10.95 -16.85
CA GLY A 151 -4.87 11.31 -16.96
C GLY A 151 -5.21 12.55 -16.17
N GLU A 152 -6.49 12.75 -15.96
CA GLU A 152 -7.04 13.89 -15.23
C GLU A 152 -8.34 13.53 -14.52
N THR A 153 -8.68 14.29 -13.51
CA THR A 153 -9.98 14.24 -12.84
C THR A 153 -11.04 14.94 -13.69
N THR A 154 -12.23 14.34 -13.79
CA THR A 154 -13.27 14.78 -14.74
C THR A 154 -14.43 15.52 -14.08
N GLY A 155 -14.74 15.22 -12.82
CA GLY A 155 -15.89 15.80 -12.11
C GLY A 155 -17.23 15.15 -12.48
N ASP A 156 -17.24 14.09 -13.29
CA ASP A 156 -18.44 13.39 -13.75
C ASP A 156 -18.80 12.14 -12.95
N HIS A 157 -18.03 11.87 -11.88
CA HIS A 157 -18.16 10.67 -11.03
C HIS A 157 -18.08 9.34 -11.81
N ARG A 158 -17.32 9.32 -12.91
CA ARG A 158 -16.98 8.11 -13.64
C ARG A 158 -15.49 7.89 -13.62
N PHE A 159 -15.06 6.63 -13.55
CA PHE A 159 -13.66 6.25 -13.66
C PHE A 159 -13.48 5.37 -14.90
N ALA A 160 -12.63 5.80 -15.81
CA ALA A 160 -12.41 5.13 -17.07
C ALA A 160 -10.93 5.03 -17.45
N PHE A 161 -10.58 3.92 -18.10
CA PHE A 161 -9.35 3.77 -18.87
C PHE A 161 -9.68 3.84 -20.35
N GLU A 162 -8.98 4.68 -21.10
CA GLU A 162 -9.18 4.90 -22.52
C GLU A 162 -7.91 4.57 -23.31
N GLN A 163 -8.05 3.78 -24.35
CA GLN A 163 -6.99 3.48 -25.30
C GLN A 163 -6.85 4.59 -26.34
N ALA A 164 -5.72 4.63 -27.06
CA ALA A 164 -5.45 5.64 -28.09
C ALA A 164 -6.51 5.68 -29.21
N ASP A 165 -7.22 4.58 -29.46
CA ASP A 165 -8.30 4.46 -30.43
C ASP A 165 -9.69 4.89 -29.88
N GLY A 166 -9.72 5.36 -28.62
CA GLY A 166 -10.96 5.76 -27.94
C GLY A 166 -11.76 4.62 -27.31
N VAL A 167 -11.29 3.38 -27.44
CA VAL A 167 -11.93 2.23 -26.77
C VAL A 167 -11.67 2.32 -25.26
N ARG A 168 -12.72 2.10 -24.47
CA ARG A 168 -12.67 2.09 -23.01
C ARG A 168 -12.84 0.67 -22.48
N PRO A 169 -11.76 -0.05 -22.21
CA PRO A 169 -11.82 -1.41 -21.65
C PRO A 169 -12.35 -1.43 -20.22
N PHE A 170 -12.34 -0.28 -19.55
CA PHE A 170 -12.91 -0.09 -18.23
C PHE A 170 -13.58 1.29 -18.16
N ASP A 171 -14.87 1.34 -17.79
CA ASP A 171 -15.64 2.57 -17.65
C ASP A 171 -16.82 2.32 -16.71
N LEU A 172 -16.70 2.73 -15.45
CA LEU A 172 -17.72 2.52 -14.42
C LEU A 172 -18.01 3.82 -13.66
N ALA A 173 -19.25 3.94 -13.19
CA ALA A 173 -19.55 4.96 -12.20
C ALA A 173 -18.82 4.66 -10.88
N VAL A 174 -18.29 5.68 -10.25
CA VAL A 174 -17.53 5.56 -8.99
C VAL A 174 -18.38 4.88 -7.90
N ASP A 175 -19.67 5.20 -7.82
CA ASP A 175 -20.61 4.57 -6.87
C ASP A 175 -20.74 3.05 -7.04
N GLN A 176 -20.51 2.53 -8.24
CA GLN A 176 -20.52 1.09 -8.51
C GLN A 176 -19.25 0.40 -8.00
N MET A 177 -18.17 1.15 -7.89
CA MET A 177 -16.89 0.64 -7.39
C MET A 177 -16.78 0.74 -5.87
N PHE A 178 -17.20 1.86 -5.31
CA PHE A 178 -17.03 2.22 -3.89
C PHE A 178 -18.35 2.25 -3.11
N GLY A 179 -19.40 1.59 -3.59
CA GLY A 179 -20.70 1.55 -2.92
C GLY A 179 -20.58 1.27 -1.41
N SER A 180 -21.53 1.77 -0.64
CA SER A 180 -21.54 1.58 0.82
C SER A 180 -21.75 0.12 1.18
N SER A 181 -20.85 -0.43 1.99
CA SER A 181 -21.06 -1.75 2.60
C SER A 181 -22.34 -1.75 3.44
N PRO A 182 -23.12 -2.84 3.44
CA PRO A 182 -24.26 -2.97 4.33
C PRO A 182 -23.84 -2.71 5.78
N LYS A 183 -24.66 -2.00 6.54
CA LYS A 183 -24.38 -1.77 7.95
C LYS A 183 -24.25 -3.12 8.68
N THR A 184 -23.08 -3.34 9.27
CA THR A 184 -22.88 -4.49 10.15
C THR A 184 -23.38 -4.14 11.54
N TYR A 185 -24.37 -4.87 12.02
CA TYR A 185 -24.83 -4.76 13.40
C TYR A 185 -24.07 -5.77 14.25
N MET A 186 -23.16 -5.28 15.07
CA MET A 186 -22.50 -6.11 16.08
C MET A 186 -23.34 -6.06 17.36
N VAL A 187 -23.99 -7.18 17.67
CA VAL A 187 -24.73 -7.33 18.92
C VAL A 187 -23.84 -8.12 19.87
N ASP A 188 -23.26 -7.42 20.81
CA ASP A 188 -22.52 -8.05 21.91
C ASP A 188 -23.49 -8.50 22.99
N LYS A 189 -23.41 -9.77 23.36
CA LYS A 189 -24.12 -10.32 24.50
C LYS A 189 -23.10 -10.72 25.54
N THR A 190 -23.16 -10.10 26.69
CA THR A 190 -22.37 -10.54 27.84
C THR A 190 -22.76 -11.97 28.19
N VAL A 191 -21.79 -12.87 28.05
CA VAL A 191 -21.96 -14.26 28.49
C VAL A 191 -21.28 -14.38 29.86
N GLU A 192 -22.08 -14.54 30.90
CA GLU A 192 -21.55 -14.91 32.21
C GLU A 192 -20.93 -16.30 32.11
N ARG A 193 -19.62 -16.37 32.29
CA ARG A 193 -18.90 -17.64 32.35
C ARG A 193 -18.56 -17.92 33.81
N HIS A 194 -19.08 -19.02 34.31
CA HIS A 194 -18.68 -19.53 35.61
C HIS A 194 -17.47 -20.45 35.43
N TYR A 195 -16.37 -20.08 36.03
CA TYR A 195 -15.18 -20.90 36.07
C TYR A 195 -15.09 -21.59 37.44
N GLU A 196 -14.64 -22.83 37.43
CA GLU A 196 -14.32 -23.52 38.68
C GLU A 196 -13.18 -22.78 39.40
N ASN A 197 -13.20 -22.81 40.73
CA ASN A 197 -12.15 -22.23 41.53
C ASN A 197 -10.82 -22.94 41.23
N VAL A 198 -9.79 -22.14 41.03
CA VAL A 198 -8.46 -22.67 40.76
C VAL A 198 -7.97 -23.45 41.99
N SER A 199 -7.65 -24.71 41.74
CA SER A 199 -7.00 -25.58 42.75
C SER A 199 -5.52 -25.74 42.37
N TYR A 200 -4.63 -25.51 43.28
CA TYR A 200 -3.19 -25.64 43.07
C TYR A 200 -2.49 -26.32 44.25
N ASP A 201 -1.43 -27.04 43.93
CA ASP A 201 -0.53 -27.68 44.85
C ASP A 201 0.74 -26.84 45.00
N VAL A 202 0.96 -26.27 46.17
CA VAL A 202 2.14 -25.42 46.45
C VAL A 202 3.49 -26.13 46.24
N THR A 203 3.51 -27.44 46.33
CA THR A 203 4.73 -28.23 46.09
C THR A 203 5.12 -28.26 44.61
N LYS A 204 4.19 -27.93 43.69
CA LYS A 204 4.37 -27.88 42.22
C LYS A 204 4.60 -26.48 41.67
N LEU A 205 4.91 -25.52 42.51
CA LEU A 205 5.08 -24.13 42.10
C LEU A 205 6.06 -23.98 40.92
N ASN A 206 7.20 -24.68 40.96
CA ASN A 206 8.18 -24.65 39.89
C ASN A 206 7.66 -25.23 38.55
N GLU A 207 6.78 -26.23 38.60
CA GLU A 207 6.15 -26.80 37.44
C GLU A 207 5.16 -25.77 36.84
N TYR A 208 4.35 -25.15 37.68
CA TYR A 208 3.40 -24.12 37.23
C TYR A 208 4.10 -22.92 36.61
N LEU A 209 5.20 -22.46 37.25
CA LEU A 209 6.01 -21.38 36.70
C LEU A 209 6.54 -21.72 35.30
N ARG A 210 7.10 -22.93 35.11
CA ARG A 210 7.58 -23.37 33.79
C ARG A 210 6.47 -23.42 32.76
N ARG A 211 5.27 -23.89 33.11
CA ARG A 211 4.12 -23.91 32.21
C ARG A 211 3.68 -22.51 31.82
N VAL A 212 3.63 -21.58 32.76
CA VAL A 212 3.26 -20.18 32.50
C VAL A 212 4.28 -19.53 31.57
N LEU A 213 5.57 -19.73 31.80
CA LEU A 213 6.63 -19.19 30.93
C LEU A 213 6.63 -19.77 29.51
N GLN A 214 5.97 -20.90 29.29
CA GLN A 214 5.81 -21.54 27.98
C GLN A 214 4.52 -21.12 27.27
N LEU A 215 3.60 -20.42 27.93
CA LEU A 215 2.42 -19.92 27.27
C LEU A 215 2.80 -18.93 26.15
N GLU A 216 2.13 -19.03 25.01
CA GLU A 216 2.40 -18.16 23.85
C GLU A 216 2.31 -16.66 24.22
N ALA A 217 1.37 -16.29 25.09
CA ALA A 217 1.23 -14.92 25.55
C ALA A 217 2.38 -14.42 26.45
N VAL A 218 3.13 -15.33 27.07
CA VAL A 218 4.16 -15.02 28.08
C VAL A 218 5.57 -15.33 27.56
N ALA A 219 5.71 -16.30 26.66
CA ALA A 219 6.99 -16.74 26.13
C ALA A 219 7.80 -15.59 25.51
N CYS A 220 9.12 -15.73 25.52
CA CYS A 220 10.02 -14.75 24.92
C CYS A 220 9.72 -14.53 23.43
N LYS A 221 9.61 -13.27 23.04
CA LYS A 221 9.32 -12.82 21.66
C LYS A 221 10.46 -11.99 21.08
N ASP A 222 11.67 -12.23 21.48
CA ASP A 222 12.85 -11.47 21.01
C ASP A 222 12.96 -11.44 19.48
N TRP A 223 12.61 -12.52 18.83
CA TRP A 223 12.59 -12.60 17.38
C TRP A 223 11.61 -11.59 16.75
N LEU A 224 10.49 -11.33 17.42
CA LEU A 224 9.50 -10.34 16.95
C LEU A 224 9.94 -8.93 17.37
N THR A 225 10.25 -8.72 18.63
CA THR A 225 10.55 -7.39 19.17
C THR A 225 11.88 -6.83 18.67
N ASN A 226 12.84 -7.69 18.32
CA ASN A 226 14.18 -7.27 17.90
C ASN A 226 14.37 -7.21 16.38
N LYS A 227 13.42 -7.68 15.57
CA LYS A 227 13.59 -7.77 14.11
C LYS A 227 12.49 -7.12 13.30
N VAL A 228 11.28 -6.97 13.85
CA VAL A 228 10.13 -6.46 13.11
C VAL A 228 9.84 -5.03 13.50
N ASP A 229 9.54 -4.20 12.52
CA ASP A 229 9.07 -2.80 12.65
C ASP A 229 9.94 -1.88 13.53
N ARG A 230 11.23 -2.10 13.54
CA ARG A 230 12.16 -1.33 14.38
C ARG A 230 12.43 0.09 13.90
N SER A 231 12.27 0.34 12.62
CA SER A 231 12.62 1.61 11.99
C SER A 231 11.53 2.06 11.03
N VAL A 232 10.27 1.93 11.44
CA VAL A 232 9.13 2.39 10.65
C VAL A 232 9.27 3.88 10.37
N THR A 233 9.01 4.27 9.12
CA THR A 233 9.18 5.63 8.58
C THR A 233 10.62 6.10 8.35
N GLY A 234 11.64 5.40 8.85
CA GLY A 234 13.05 5.78 8.71
C GLY A 234 13.46 7.05 9.46
N LYS A 235 12.59 7.61 10.28
CA LYS A 235 12.84 8.84 11.08
C LYS A 235 13.28 8.55 12.51
N ILE A 236 13.52 7.30 12.85
CA ILE A 236 13.86 6.88 14.21
C ILE A 236 15.27 7.35 14.57
N ALA A 237 15.37 8.25 15.53
CA ALA A 237 16.63 8.70 16.09
C ALA A 237 17.14 7.78 17.22
N ARG A 238 16.21 7.17 17.96
CA ARG A 238 16.53 6.23 19.04
C ARG A 238 15.52 5.09 19.05
N GLN A 239 16.02 3.89 18.86
CA GLN A 239 15.21 2.67 18.91
C GLN A 239 15.02 2.17 20.35
N GLN A 240 13.97 1.39 20.55
CA GLN A 240 13.70 0.71 21.79
C GLN A 240 14.78 -0.33 22.13
N CYS A 241 15.25 -1.08 21.13
CA CYS A 241 16.34 -2.04 21.28
C CYS A 241 17.69 -1.35 21.09
N GLN A 242 18.58 -1.49 22.06
CA GLN A 242 19.89 -0.81 22.10
C GLN A 242 21.01 -1.72 22.63
N GLY A 243 22.24 -1.23 22.48
CA GLY A 243 23.44 -1.91 22.95
C GLY A 243 23.84 -3.10 22.08
N GLU A 244 24.90 -3.78 22.47
CA GLU A 244 25.45 -4.92 21.72
C GLU A 244 24.48 -6.09 21.62
N LEU A 245 23.70 -6.34 22.67
CA LEU A 245 22.74 -7.44 22.73
C LEU A 245 21.39 -7.10 22.04
N GLN A 246 21.16 -5.83 21.68
CA GLN A 246 19.93 -5.40 21.04
C GLN A 246 18.65 -5.83 21.78
N LEU A 247 18.67 -5.72 23.09
CA LEU A 247 17.51 -6.00 23.94
C LEU A 247 16.62 -4.76 24.08
N PRO A 248 15.32 -4.91 24.36
CA PRO A 248 14.39 -3.80 24.58
C PRO A 248 14.62 -3.17 25.97
N LEU A 249 15.77 -2.50 26.14
CA LEU A 249 16.20 -1.88 27.38
C LEU A 249 15.78 -0.42 27.53
N SER A 250 15.20 0.16 26.49
CA SER A 250 14.69 1.54 26.50
C SER A 250 13.19 1.56 26.63
N ASP A 251 12.69 2.39 27.54
CA ASP A 251 11.25 2.62 27.73
C ASP A 251 10.69 3.67 26.75
N CYS A 252 11.51 4.20 25.86
CA CYS A 252 11.09 5.20 24.88
C CYS A 252 11.73 4.97 23.51
N GLY A 253 10.99 5.37 22.48
CA GLY A 253 11.51 5.61 21.13
C GLY A 253 11.58 7.11 20.87
N VAL A 254 12.51 7.57 20.04
CA VAL A 254 12.64 8.96 19.61
C VAL A 254 12.61 9.01 18.08
N VAL A 255 11.76 9.85 17.52
CA VAL A 255 11.62 10.11 16.09
C VAL A 255 11.93 11.57 15.76
#